data_de986a902f217baaa2e06fbac960269b
#
_entry.id   de986a902f217baaa2e06fbac960269b
#
_cell.length_a   1.000
_cell.length_b   1.000
_cell.length_c   1.000
_cell.angle_alpha   90.00
_cell.angle_beta   90.00
_cell.angle_gamma   90.00
#
_symmetry.space_group_name_H-M   'P 1'
#
loop_
_entity.id
_entity.type
_entity.pdbx_description
1 polymer ?
#
loop_
_entity_poly.entity_id
_entity_poly.type
_entity_poly.pdbx_seq_one_letter_code
_entity_poly.pdbx_strand_id
1 'polypeptide(L)'
;MSLRAGRNNRTLAQLQADNVTAGLVIQEIMQTKPGRQDDYIRELERLYVPWSESTGKTWLGSFITTFRFNEVIHYWALEGDWDCFENHYPSWKEHPPAAIVTWMSVAPALRDGWEDSILAALPPSPLR
;
A
#
# COMPACT_ATOMS: atom_id res chain seq x y z
N MET A 1 -15.13 11.62 11.32
CA MET A 1 -13.98 10.78 10.98
C MET A 1 -13.06 11.52 10.05
N SER A 2 -11.87 11.74 10.45
CA SER A 2 -10.86 12.28 9.57
C SER A 2 -10.06 11.11 8.97
N LEU A 3 -10.17 10.92 7.68
CA LEU A 3 -9.32 9.99 6.99
C LEU A 3 -7.90 10.50 7.00
N ARG A 4 -7.11 9.90 7.83
CA ARG A 4 -5.68 10.20 7.90
C ARG A 4 -4.93 9.82 6.64
N ALA A 5 -5.52 8.97 5.83
CA ALA A 5 -4.96 8.64 4.53
C ALA A 5 -4.63 9.90 3.71
N GLY A 6 -5.52 10.87 3.69
CA GLY A 6 -5.26 12.12 3.00
C GLY A 6 -4.07 12.90 3.53
N ARG A 7 -3.75 12.77 4.81
CA ARG A 7 -2.59 13.43 5.41
C ARG A 7 -1.27 12.87 4.90
N ASN A 8 -1.24 11.56 4.70
CA ASN A 8 -0.02 10.86 4.33
C ASN A 8 0.10 10.63 2.83
N ASN A 9 -0.95 10.92 2.07
CA ASN A 9 -0.87 10.88 0.62
C ASN A 9 0.10 11.97 0.15
N ARG A 10 1.06 11.55 -0.68
CA ARG A 10 2.03 12.46 -1.26
C ARG A 10 1.43 13.16 -2.47
N THR A 11 1.71 14.43 -2.61
CA THR A 11 1.41 15.16 -3.87
C THR A 11 2.38 14.70 -4.95
N LEU A 12 2.05 14.97 -6.21
CA LEU A 12 2.96 14.70 -7.32
C LEU A 12 4.32 15.40 -7.11
N ALA A 13 4.30 16.64 -6.65
CA ALA A 13 5.54 17.37 -6.37
C ALA A 13 6.37 16.71 -5.28
N GLN A 14 5.74 16.18 -4.24
CA GLN A 14 6.43 15.44 -3.18
C GLN A 14 7.04 14.14 -3.70
N LEU A 15 6.30 13.39 -4.53
CA LEU A 15 6.80 12.17 -5.14
C LEU A 15 8.02 12.44 -6.03
N GLN A 16 7.97 13.52 -6.81
CA GLN A 16 9.09 13.93 -7.64
C GLN A 16 10.30 14.38 -6.82
N ALA A 17 10.06 15.14 -5.75
CA ALA A 17 11.14 15.57 -4.84
C ALA A 17 11.80 14.39 -4.12
N ASP A 18 11.03 13.36 -3.80
CA ASP A 18 11.52 12.13 -3.16
C ASP A 18 12.11 11.13 -4.18
N ASN A 19 12.19 11.50 -5.46
CA ASN A 19 12.64 10.65 -6.55
C ASN A 19 11.89 9.31 -6.65
N VAL A 20 10.60 9.33 -6.35
CA VAL A 20 9.77 8.14 -6.50
C VAL A 20 9.48 7.92 -7.98
N THR A 21 10.04 6.85 -8.53
CA THR A 21 9.81 6.41 -9.91
C THR A 21 9.43 4.95 -9.91
N ALA A 22 8.49 4.59 -10.76
CA ALA A 22 8.07 3.22 -10.91
C ALA A 22 7.46 2.98 -12.27
N GLY A 23 7.87 1.90 -12.93
CA GLY A 23 7.17 1.37 -14.10
C GLY A 23 5.99 0.49 -13.70
N LEU A 24 6.01 -0.07 -12.49
CA LEU A 24 4.95 -0.90 -11.95
C LEU A 24 4.33 -0.27 -10.70
N VAL A 25 3.01 -0.31 -10.66
CA VAL A 25 2.20 0.16 -9.53
C VAL A 25 1.23 -0.95 -9.16
N ILE A 26 1.07 -1.22 -7.87
CA ILE A 26 0.02 -2.11 -7.38
C ILE A 26 -1.19 -1.28 -6.98
N GLN A 27 -2.35 -1.65 -7.50
CA GLN A 27 -3.63 -1.20 -7.00
C GLN A 27 -4.18 -2.30 -6.11
N GLU A 28 -4.43 -1.99 -4.85
CA GLU A 28 -4.98 -2.94 -3.89
C GLU A 28 -6.34 -2.45 -3.41
N ILE A 29 -7.38 -3.22 -3.69
CA ILE A 29 -8.73 -2.93 -3.24
C ILE A 29 -8.98 -3.77 -2.00
N MET A 30 -9.12 -3.10 -0.86
CA MET A 30 -9.23 -3.74 0.45
C MET A 30 -10.65 -3.61 0.99
N GLN A 31 -11.21 -4.73 1.43
CA GLN A 31 -12.47 -4.75 2.16
C GLN A 31 -12.18 -4.75 3.65
N THR A 32 -12.44 -3.64 4.31
CA THR A 32 -12.32 -3.56 5.77
C THR A 32 -13.58 -4.10 6.45
N LYS A 33 -13.42 -4.55 7.68
CA LYS A 33 -14.57 -4.91 8.49
C LYS A 33 -15.40 -3.67 8.82
N PRO A 34 -16.73 -3.80 8.95
CA PRO A 34 -17.59 -2.67 9.28
C PRO A 34 -17.11 -1.91 10.51
N GLY A 35 -16.99 -0.60 10.38
CA GLY A 35 -16.56 0.28 11.47
C GLY A 35 -15.06 0.24 11.78
N ARG A 36 -14.27 -0.57 11.06
CA ARG A 36 -12.84 -0.73 11.34
C ARG A 36 -11.93 -0.04 10.31
N GLN A 37 -12.48 0.77 9.45
CA GLN A 37 -11.72 1.42 8.37
C GLN A 37 -10.61 2.33 8.90
N ASP A 38 -10.91 3.16 9.90
CA ASP A 38 -9.90 4.05 10.48
C ASP A 38 -8.81 3.30 11.23
N ASP A 39 -9.20 2.26 11.96
CA ASP A 39 -8.26 1.40 12.65
C ASP A 39 -7.33 0.71 11.66
N TYR A 40 -7.88 0.22 10.54
CA TYR A 40 -7.10 -0.41 9.48
C TYR A 40 -6.05 0.54 8.91
N ILE A 41 -6.45 1.75 8.53
CA ILE A 41 -5.52 2.74 7.97
C ILE A 41 -4.43 3.11 8.98
N ARG A 42 -4.79 3.32 10.23
CA ARG A 42 -3.83 3.65 11.28
C ARG A 42 -2.80 2.54 11.48
N GLU A 43 -3.23 1.30 11.56
CA GLU A 43 -2.33 0.16 11.74
C GLU A 43 -1.49 -0.12 10.50
N LEU A 44 -2.05 0.08 9.30
CA LEU A 44 -1.30 0.00 8.05
C LEU A 44 -0.13 0.99 8.05
N GLU A 45 -0.40 2.25 8.36
CA GLU A 45 0.61 3.30 8.41
C GLU A 45 1.68 3.01 9.47
N ARG A 46 1.27 2.46 10.60
CA ARG A 46 2.17 2.22 11.73
C ARG A 46 3.05 0.98 11.53
N LEU A 47 2.46 -0.12 11.07
CA LEU A 47 3.12 -1.41 11.05
C LEU A 47 3.66 -1.81 9.67
N TYR A 48 2.88 -1.58 8.62
CA TYR A 48 3.20 -2.10 7.30
C TYR A 48 3.99 -1.12 6.43
N VAL A 49 3.56 0.13 6.36
CA VAL A 49 4.16 1.12 5.45
C VAL A 49 5.67 1.31 5.66
N PRO A 50 6.17 1.50 6.91
CA PRO A 50 7.62 1.72 7.09
C PRO A 50 8.45 0.53 6.59
N TRP A 51 7.99 -0.68 6.88
CA TRP A 51 8.67 -1.87 6.41
C TRP A 51 8.59 -2.01 4.89
N SER A 52 7.41 -1.81 4.33
CA SER A 52 7.18 -1.89 2.88
C SER A 52 8.08 -0.94 2.11
N GLU A 53 8.16 0.31 2.56
CA GLU A 53 9.01 1.32 1.93
C GLU A 53 10.50 0.97 2.04
N SER A 54 10.91 0.32 3.12
CA SER A 54 12.30 -0.15 3.27
C SER A 54 12.68 -1.24 2.27
N THR A 55 11.71 -1.92 1.69
CA THR A 55 11.92 -2.97 0.67
C THR A 55 11.74 -2.48 -0.76
N GLY A 56 11.45 -1.19 -0.97
CA GLY A 56 11.23 -0.61 -2.29
C GLY A 56 9.78 -0.57 -2.75
N LYS A 57 8.83 -0.96 -1.90
CA LYS A 57 7.40 -0.84 -2.17
C LYS A 57 6.87 0.41 -1.48
N THR A 58 6.82 1.51 -2.23
CA THR A 58 6.49 2.83 -1.71
C THR A 58 4.98 3.08 -1.72
N TRP A 59 4.45 3.51 -0.58
CA TRP A 59 3.06 3.88 -0.47
C TRP A 59 2.79 5.22 -1.14
N LEU A 60 1.95 5.23 -2.17
CA LEU A 60 1.56 6.44 -2.89
C LEU A 60 0.35 7.11 -2.26
N GLY A 61 -0.53 6.34 -1.64
CA GLY A 61 -1.70 6.85 -0.98
C GLY A 61 -2.80 5.82 -0.84
N SER A 62 -3.80 6.19 -0.06
CA SER A 62 -5.00 5.39 0.16
C SER A 62 -6.24 6.25 -0.03
N PHE A 63 -7.27 5.67 -0.61
CA PHE A 63 -8.50 6.35 -0.97
C PHE A 63 -9.71 5.55 -0.49
N ILE A 64 -10.79 6.24 -0.16
CA ILE A 64 -12.08 5.60 0.08
C ILE A 64 -12.90 5.68 -1.20
N THR A 65 -13.55 4.58 -1.54
CA THR A 65 -14.53 4.59 -2.63
C THR A 65 -15.81 5.27 -2.16
N THR A 66 -16.17 6.36 -2.81
CA THR A 66 -17.40 7.08 -2.49
C THR A 66 -18.62 6.18 -2.68
N PHE A 67 -19.50 6.16 -1.69
CA PHE A 67 -20.72 5.32 -1.62
C PHE A 67 -20.47 3.82 -1.47
N ARG A 68 -19.23 3.38 -1.28
CA ARG A 68 -18.91 2.01 -0.91
C ARG A 68 -18.25 2.01 0.46
N PHE A 69 -19.05 1.79 1.47
CA PHE A 69 -18.53 1.73 2.85
C PHE A 69 -17.58 0.54 3.00
N ASN A 70 -16.55 0.75 3.80
CA ASN A 70 -15.55 -0.28 4.13
C ASN A 70 -14.67 -0.72 2.95
N GLU A 71 -14.64 0.04 1.86
CA GLU A 71 -13.71 -0.19 0.76
C GLU A 71 -12.61 0.86 0.77
N VAL A 72 -11.36 0.41 0.84
CA VAL A 72 -10.17 1.27 0.79
C VAL A 72 -9.31 0.83 -0.39
N ILE A 73 -8.84 1.78 -1.18
CA ILE A 73 -7.96 1.49 -2.31
C ILE A 73 -6.59 2.06 -2.00
N HIS A 74 -5.58 1.20 -2.06
CA HIS A 74 -4.18 1.59 -1.92
C HIS A 74 -3.47 1.56 -3.25
N TYR A 75 -2.53 2.48 -3.42
CA TYR A 75 -1.59 2.45 -4.53
C TYR A 75 -0.17 2.36 -3.99
N TRP A 76 0.62 1.45 -4.57
CA TRP A 76 1.99 1.19 -4.19
C TRP A 76 2.88 1.25 -5.43
N ALA A 77 3.98 2.00 -5.37
CA ALA A 77 4.99 2.01 -6.42
C ALA A 77 6.06 0.96 -6.11
N LEU A 78 6.41 0.15 -7.11
CA LEU A 78 7.47 -0.85 -6.96
C LEU A 78 8.77 -0.29 -7.53
N GLU A 79 9.70 0.04 -6.65
CA GLU A 79 11.03 0.48 -7.03
C GLU A 79 11.81 -0.71 -7.61
N GLY A 80 12.41 -0.52 -8.79
CA GLY A 80 13.04 -1.63 -9.49
C GLY A 80 12.08 -2.60 -10.17
N ASP A 81 10.81 -2.23 -10.28
CA ASP A 81 9.77 -2.94 -11.01
C ASP A 81 9.66 -4.43 -10.63
N TRP A 82 9.85 -5.35 -11.60
CA TRP A 82 9.70 -6.78 -11.35
C TRP A 82 10.71 -7.34 -10.34
N ASP A 83 11.89 -6.78 -10.24
CA ASP A 83 12.89 -7.20 -9.25
C ASP A 83 12.39 -6.96 -7.83
N CYS A 84 11.77 -5.80 -7.60
CA CYS A 84 11.15 -5.50 -6.32
C CYS A 84 10.03 -6.49 -6.00
N PHE A 85 9.16 -6.76 -6.97
CA PHE A 85 8.07 -7.71 -6.79
C PHE A 85 8.59 -9.10 -6.42
N GLU A 86 9.57 -9.61 -7.14
CA GLU A 86 10.15 -10.93 -6.90
C GLU A 86 10.87 -11.01 -5.54
N ASN A 87 11.54 -9.94 -5.13
CA ASN A 87 12.27 -9.91 -3.86
C ASN A 87 11.38 -9.65 -2.65
N HIS A 88 10.30 -8.89 -2.84
CA HIS A 88 9.42 -8.48 -1.75
C HIS A 88 8.52 -9.63 -1.26
N TYR A 89 7.84 -10.32 -2.18
CA TYR A 89 6.81 -11.29 -1.83
C TYR A 89 7.31 -12.71 -1.50
N PRO A 90 8.25 -13.30 -2.23
CA PRO A 90 8.66 -14.67 -1.94
C PRO A 90 9.28 -14.87 -0.57
N SER A 91 10.00 -13.87 -0.05
CA SER A 91 10.64 -13.95 1.26
C SER A 91 9.65 -14.13 2.41
N TRP A 92 8.40 -13.76 2.22
CA TRP A 92 7.39 -13.89 3.28
C TRP A 92 6.99 -15.33 3.57
N LYS A 93 7.11 -16.20 2.59
CA LYS A 93 6.65 -17.59 2.72
C LYS A 93 7.59 -18.42 3.58
N GLU A 94 8.89 -18.22 3.42
CA GLU A 94 9.89 -19.03 4.10
C GLU A 94 10.36 -18.38 5.41
N HIS A 95 10.60 -17.08 5.38
CA HIS A 95 11.12 -16.32 6.52
C HIS A 95 10.41 -14.98 6.64
N PRO A 96 9.18 -14.95 7.19
CA PRO A 96 8.44 -13.70 7.30
C PRO A 96 9.18 -12.71 8.22
N PRO A 97 9.42 -11.47 7.75
CA PRO A 97 10.01 -10.43 8.60
C PRO A 97 9.17 -10.15 9.85
N ALA A 98 9.80 -9.71 10.93
CA ALA A 98 9.10 -9.42 12.18
C ALA A 98 7.95 -8.43 12.01
N ALA A 99 8.14 -7.40 11.17
CA ALA A 99 7.08 -6.43 10.86
C ALA A 99 5.87 -7.09 10.19
N ILE A 100 6.09 -8.07 9.31
CA ILE A 100 5.00 -8.80 8.66
C ILE A 100 4.30 -9.72 9.65
N VAL A 101 5.02 -10.38 10.53
CA VAL A 101 4.43 -11.21 11.59
C VAL A 101 3.52 -10.34 12.47
N THR A 102 3.99 -9.17 12.88
CA THR A 102 3.19 -8.22 13.68
C THR A 102 1.97 -7.73 12.91
N TRP A 103 2.15 -7.31 11.65
CA TRP A 103 1.05 -6.87 10.81
C TRP A 103 -0.02 -7.97 10.64
N MET A 104 0.40 -9.19 10.35
CA MET A 104 -0.52 -10.33 10.16
C MET A 104 -1.21 -10.77 11.44
N SER A 105 -0.72 -10.38 12.59
CA SER A 105 -1.41 -10.60 13.87
C SER A 105 -2.55 -9.60 14.10
N VAL A 106 -2.51 -8.45 13.43
CA VAL A 106 -3.49 -7.35 13.60
C VAL A 106 -4.47 -7.28 12.42
N ALA A 107 -3.97 -7.39 11.20
CA ALA A 107 -4.74 -7.15 10.00
C ALA A 107 -6.01 -8.01 9.84
N PRO A 108 -6.00 -9.31 10.14
CA PRO A 108 -7.20 -10.15 9.96
C PRO A 108 -8.41 -9.69 10.76
N ALA A 109 -8.20 -9.02 11.90
CA ALA A 109 -9.29 -8.46 12.70
C ALA A 109 -9.88 -7.18 12.11
N LEU A 110 -9.21 -6.58 11.11
CA LEU A 110 -9.56 -5.29 10.54
C LEU A 110 -10.09 -5.38 9.12
N ARG A 111 -9.86 -6.49 8.43
CA ARG A 111 -10.21 -6.66 7.02
C ARG A 111 -10.78 -8.04 6.74
N ASP A 112 -11.57 -8.14 5.67
CA ASP A 112 -12.16 -9.41 5.22
C ASP A 112 -11.39 -10.01 4.05
N GLY A 113 -10.98 -9.19 3.10
CA GLY A 113 -10.27 -9.65 1.93
C GLY A 113 -9.80 -8.49 1.07
N TRP A 114 -9.04 -8.81 0.03
CA TRP A 114 -8.53 -7.81 -0.89
C TRP A 114 -8.31 -8.38 -2.27
N GLU A 115 -8.17 -7.49 -3.23
CA GLU A 115 -7.90 -7.79 -4.62
C GLU A 115 -6.78 -6.89 -5.11
N ASP A 116 -5.73 -7.48 -5.70
CA ASP A 116 -4.58 -6.76 -6.21
C ASP A 116 -4.58 -6.76 -7.74
N SER A 117 -4.19 -5.62 -8.31
CA SER A 117 -3.88 -5.49 -9.73
C SER A 117 -2.51 -4.87 -9.89
N ILE A 118 -1.69 -5.44 -10.77
CA ILE A 118 -0.40 -4.87 -11.12
C ILE A 118 -0.58 -4.02 -12.38
N LEU A 119 -0.24 -2.74 -12.26
CA LEU A 119 -0.41 -1.76 -13.33
C LEU A 119 0.96 -1.37 -13.88
N ALA A 120 1.13 -1.46 -15.20
CA ALA A 120 2.33 -0.98 -15.86
C ALA A 120 2.15 0.48 -16.26
N ALA A 121 3.10 1.33 -15.90
CA ALA A 121 3.05 2.74 -16.25
C ALA A 121 3.35 2.95 -17.74
N LEU A 122 2.47 3.69 -18.42
CA LEU A 122 2.71 4.11 -19.80
C LEU A 122 3.71 5.27 -19.87
N PRO A 123 4.38 5.49 -21.03
CA PRO A 123 5.39 6.54 -21.16
C PRO A 123 4.99 7.94 -20.65
N PRO A 124 3.73 8.40 -20.78
CA PRO A 124 3.33 9.70 -20.23
C PRO A 124 3.18 9.74 -18.73
N SER A 125 3.30 8.58 -18.02
CA SER A 125 3.12 8.55 -16.58
C SER A 125 4.17 9.40 -15.87
N PRO A 126 3.77 10.25 -14.89
CA PRO A 126 4.71 11.09 -14.14
C PRO A 126 5.63 10.29 -13.22
N LEU A 127 5.35 9.01 -12.97
CA LEU A 127 6.16 8.14 -12.12
C LEU A 127 7.19 7.32 -12.90
N ARG A 128 7.13 7.37 -14.21
CA ARG A 128 8.02 6.57 -15.06
C ARG A 128 9.39 7.21 -15.31
#